data_0c2aefbe2381ff68bff566877d0bad15
#
_entry.id   0c2aefbe2381ff68bff566877d0bad15
#
_cell.length_a   1.000
_cell.length_b   1.000
_cell.length_c   1.000
_cell.angle_alpha   90.00
_cell.angle_beta   90.00
_cell.angle_gamma   90.00
#
_symmetry.space_group_name_H-M   'P 1'
#
loop_
_entity.id
_entity.type
_entity.pdbx_description
1 polymer ?
#
loop_
_entity_poly.entity_id
_entity_poly.type
_entity_poly.pdbx_seq_one_letter_code
_entity_poly.pdbx_strand_id
1 'polypeptide(L)'
;MKKITIALLIGLFATVSVNAQMKEGKIVYERKINMWKMITDPEMRTRIPEFRTSEFELLFNEQASLFRSVPEDEAPDPFANSGGGGGPRFMFRMPETTTFTDLATQMQYESRPMFEKTFLIVDSLKPLKWKISEETKTIAKHVCKKATTTVTAQNVRIGGTGGFRLGRNNNDTAKGSTVITPKETEVIVWYTQDIVASVGPDNYTGLPGAILEVDLDNGANIITATEVSSKYAKKDLVQPTKGERMNKAQFQDTMKKLMEDMQKGGGMGGMRIRMGNN
;
A
#
# COMPACT_ATOMS: atom_id res chain seq x y z
N MET A 1 68.24 44.19 2.01
CA MET A 1 67.33 43.51 2.98
C MET A 1 66.01 43.23 2.28
N LYS A 2 65.85 42.03 1.77
CA LYS A 2 64.58 41.61 1.03
C LYS A 2 63.63 41.04 2.04
N LYS A 3 62.51 41.70 2.18
CA LYS A 3 61.40 41.18 3.00
C LYS A 3 60.62 40.14 2.16
N ILE A 4 60.72 38.89 2.57
CA ILE A 4 59.91 37.79 1.99
C ILE A 4 58.53 37.78 2.69
N THR A 5 57.49 38.17 1.97
CA THR A 5 56.13 38.09 2.45
C THR A 5 55.59 36.69 2.10
N ILE A 6 55.48 35.82 3.09
CA ILE A 6 54.85 34.50 2.94
C ILE A 6 53.32 34.72 3.00
N ALA A 7 52.65 34.63 1.85
CA ALA A 7 51.19 34.58 1.76
C ALA A 7 50.74 33.19 2.13
N LEU A 8 50.12 33.05 3.31
CA LEU A 8 49.50 31.83 3.79
C LEU A 8 48.17 31.65 3.04
N LEU A 9 48.17 30.80 2.02
CA LEU A 9 46.98 30.42 1.27
C LEU A 9 46.19 29.40 2.11
N ILE A 10 45.26 29.88 2.93
CA ILE A 10 44.32 29.02 3.64
C ILE A 10 43.30 28.51 2.59
N GLY A 11 43.60 27.35 2.05
CA GLY A 11 42.61 26.61 1.22
C GLY A 11 41.44 26.16 2.08
N LEU A 12 40.32 26.82 1.95
CA LEU A 12 39.05 26.41 2.49
C LEU A 12 38.62 25.12 1.77
N PHE A 13 39.01 23.96 2.30
CA PHE A 13 38.45 22.68 1.86
C PHE A 13 37.00 22.64 2.29
N ALA A 14 36.11 23.07 1.41
CA ALA A 14 34.70 22.73 1.51
C ALA A 14 34.61 21.20 1.36
N THR A 15 34.49 20.49 2.48
CA THR A 15 34.17 19.06 2.50
C THR A 15 32.77 18.90 1.94
N VAL A 16 32.66 18.73 0.63
CA VAL A 16 31.41 18.24 0.01
C VAL A 16 31.24 16.83 0.52
N SER A 17 30.37 16.65 1.49
CA SER A 17 29.92 15.33 1.91
C SER A 17 29.19 14.69 0.72
N VAL A 18 29.93 13.91 -0.07
CA VAL A 18 29.31 13.05 -1.08
C VAL A 18 28.59 11.97 -0.32
N ASN A 19 27.30 12.18 -0.04
CA ASN A 19 26.46 11.12 0.42
C ASN A 19 26.42 10.07 -0.70
N ALA A 20 27.04 8.92 -0.46
CA ALA A 20 26.97 7.80 -1.38
C ALA A 20 25.48 7.41 -1.51
N GLN A 21 24.92 7.66 -2.68
CA GLN A 21 23.52 7.35 -2.95
C GLN A 21 23.29 5.85 -2.80
N MET A 22 22.24 5.48 -2.07
CA MET A 22 21.88 4.10 -1.83
C MET A 22 21.24 3.49 -3.10
N LYS A 23 21.81 2.38 -3.57
CA LYS A 23 21.37 1.67 -4.78
C LYS A 23 20.53 0.42 -4.48
N GLU A 24 20.69 -0.14 -3.30
CA GLU A 24 19.97 -1.32 -2.81
C GLU A 24 19.73 -1.20 -1.32
N GLY A 25 18.65 -1.82 -0.84
CA GLY A 25 18.32 -1.77 0.58
C GLY A 25 16.92 -2.25 0.93
N LYS A 26 16.52 -1.90 2.15
CA LYS A 26 15.21 -2.14 2.72
C LYS A 26 14.65 -0.83 3.28
N ILE A 27 13.37 -0.61 3.06
CA ILE A 27 12.60 0.46 3.70
C ILE A 27 11.45 -0.20 4.46
N VAL A 28 11.30 0.11 5.74
CA VAL A 28 10.16 -0.31 6.55
C VAL A 28 9.15 0.83 6.56
N TYR A 29 7.89 0.51 6.36
CA TYR A 29 6.79 1.46 6.34
C TYR A 29 5.73 1.10 7.37
N GLU A 30 5.18 2.13 8.01
CA GLU A 30 3.91 2.06 8.72
C GLU A 30 2.80 2.55 7.79
N ARG A 31 1.74 1.75 7.60
CA ARG A 31 0.51 2.15 6.93
C ARG A 31 -0.56 2.44 7.96
N LYS A 32 -1.12 3.63 7.91
CA LYS A 32 -2.18 4.10 8.79
C LYS A 32 -3.44 4.41 7.97
N ILE A 33 -4.51 3.65 8.20
CA ILE A 33 -5.79 3.81 7.51
C ILE A 33 -6.79 4.42 8.47
N ASN A 34 -7.44 5.53 8.07
CA ASN A 34 -8.54 6.13 8.81
C ASN A 34 -9.85 5.38 8.47
N MET A 35 -10.23 4.47 9.38
CA MET A 35 -11.42 3.65 9.23
C MET A 35 -12.71 4.47 9.23
N TRP A 36 -12.73 5.59 9.97
CA TRP A 36 -13.92 6.43 10.05
C TRP A 36 -14.23 7.18 8.74
N LYS A 37 -13.24 7.42 7.90
CA LYS A 37 -13.46 7.97 6.55
C LYS A 37 -14.18 6.98 5.62
N MET A 38 -14.08 5.68 5.92
CA MET A 38 -14.76 4.62 5.18
C MET A 38 -16.15 4.29 5.72
N ILE A 39 -16.43 4.63 6.99
CA ILE A 39 -17.67 4.29 7.69
C ILE A 39 -18.56 5.52 7.76
N THR A 40 -19.77 5.43 7.22
CA THR A 40 -20.76 6.51 7.23
C THR A 40 -21.69 6.47 8.44
N ASP A 41 -21.82 5.30 9.07
CA ASP A 41 -22.70 5.09 10.23
C ASP A 41 -22.00 5.53 11.54
N PRO A 42 -22.56 6.53 12.27
CA PRO A 42 -21.99 7.00 13.53
C PRO A 42 -21.92 5.93 14.62
N GLU A 43 -22.91 5.02 14.69
CA GLU A 43 -22.90 3.96 15.72
C GLU A 43 -21.79 2.94 15.45
N MET A 44 -21.49 2.65 14.20
CA MET A 44 -20.37 1.79 13.84
C MET A 44 -19.03 2.43 14.20
N ARG A 45 -18.88 3.74 14.06
CA ARG A 45 -17.65 4.46 14.45
C ARG A 45 -17.33 4.31 15.94
N THR A 46 -18.32 4.23 16.82
CA THR A 46 -18.08 4.05 18.26
C THR A 46 -17.50 2.67 18.61
N ARG A 47 -17.64 1.70 17.72
CA ARG A 47 -17.21 0.30 17.93
C ARG A 47 -15.91 -0.04 17.22
N ILE A 48 -15.41 0.85 16.38
CA ILE A 48 -14.23 0.61 15.52
C ILE A 48 -13.20 1.70 15.80
N PRO A 49 -11.92 1.35 16.01
CA PRO A 49 -10.85 2.33 16.13
C PRO A 49 -10.82 3.26 14.92
N GLU A 50 -10.54 4.54 15.16
CA GLU A 50 -10.42 5.51 14.06
C GLU A 50 -9.31 5.13 13.08
N PHE A 51 -8.19 4.68 13.63
CA PHE A 51 -7.03 4.31 12.83
C PHE A 51 -6.70 2.83 12.98
N ARG A 52 -6.31 2.24 11.86
CA ARG A 52 -5.68 0.94 11.80
C ARG A 52 -4.27 1.10 11.26
N THR A 53 -3.31 0.50 11.95
CA THR A 53 -1.90 0.50 11.58
C THR A 53 -1.48 -0.89 11.12
N SER A 54 -0.58 -0.98 10.18
CA SER A 54 0.08 -2.22 9.76
C SER A 54 1.45 -1.91 9.19
N GLU A 55 2.39 -2.85 9.34
CA GLU A 55 3.76 -2.70 8.90
C GLU A 55 3.99 -3.38 7.54
N PHE A 56 4.80 -2.73 6.73
CA PHE A 56 5.21 -3.21 5.41
C PHE A 56 6.70 -3.03 5.23
N GLU A 57 7.31 -3.85 4.39
CA GLU A 57 8.68 -3.66 3.97
C GLU A 57 8.79 -3.58 2.45
N LEU A 58 9.70 -2.75 1.98
CA LEU A 58 10.11 -2.64 0.59
C LEU A 58 11.59 -3.05 0.49
N LEU A 59 11.87 -4.17 -0.14
CA LEU A 59 13.20 -4.56 -0.55
C LEU A 59 13.46 -4.04 -1.96
N PHE A 60 14.65 -3.53 -2.23
CA PHE A 60 14.95 -2.99 -3.56
C PHE A 60 16.42 -3.11 -3.93
N ASN A 61 16.66 -3.12 -5.24
CA ASN A 61 17.94 -2.89 -5.88
C ASN A 61 17.73 -2.09 -7.18
N GLU A 62 18.76 -1.94 -8.02
CA GLU A 62 18.66 -1.19 -9.28
C GLU A 62 17.73 -1.85 -10.32
N GLN A 63 17.43 -3.15 -10.21
CA GLN A 63 16.65 -3.92 -11.18
C GLN A 63 15.22 -4.19 -10.74
N ALA A 64 14.99 -4.32 -9.43
CA ALA A 64 13.71 -4.77 -8.91
C ALA A 64 13.38 -4.21 -7.53
N SER A 65 12.08 -4.24 -7.20
CA SER A 65 11.61 -4.02 -5.84
C SER A 65 10.56 -5.06 -5.45
N LEU A 66 10.46 -5.32 -4.15
CA LEU A 66 9.47 -6.21 -3.54
C LEU A 66 8.83 -5.49 -2.35
N PHE A 67 7.56 -5.21 -2.44
CA PHE A 67 6.75 -4.64 -1.36
C PHE A 67 5.82 -5.69 -0.80
N ARG A 68 5.88 -5.90 0.52
CA ARG A 68 5.03 -6.91 1.20
C ARG A 68 4.68 -6.47 2.62
N SER A 69 3.57 -7.02 3.15
CA SER A 69 3.25 -6.89 4.57
C SER A 69 4.27 -7.63 5.42
N VAL A 70 4.65 -7.05 6.54
CA VAL A 70 5.38 -7.76 7.60
C VAL A 70 4.32 -8.50 8.42
N PRO A 71 4.47 -9.81 8.66
CA PRO A 71 3.55 -10.53 9.53
C PRO A 71 3.56 -9.87 10.91
N GLU A 72 2.40 -9.45 11.39
CA GLU A 72 2.26 -9.01 12.78
C GLU A 72 2.41 -10.27 13.66
N ASP A 73 3.41 -10.28 14.56
CA ASP A 73 3.43 -11.22 15.66
C ASP A 73 2.12 -11.03 16.42
N GLU A 74 1.30 -12.07 16.48
CA GLU A 74 -0.06 -12.19 17.03
C GLU A 74 -0.46 -11.10 18.04
N ALA A 75 -0.56 -9.84 17.61
CA ALA A 75 -1.21 -8.82 18.39
C ALA A 75 -2.68 -9.25 18.54
N PRO A 76 -3.25 -9.22 19.73
CA PRO A 76 -4.64 -9.63 19.95
C PRO A 76 -5.53 -8.82 18.99
N ASP A 77 -6.18 -9.50 18.05
CA ASP A 77 -7.17 -8.89 17.18
C ASP A 77 -8.22 -8.22 18.07
N PRO A 78 -8.34 -6.88 18.06
CA PRO A 78 -9.31 -6.17 18.90
C PRO A 78 -10.76 -6.64 18.67
N PHE A 79 -11.00 -7.38 17.59
CA PHE A 79 -12.27 -8.00 17.24
C PHE A 79 -12.35 -9.49 17.63
N ALA A 80 -11.29 -10.08 18.22
CA ALA A 80 -11.27 -11.48 18.62
C ALA A 80 -12.34 -11.82 19.66
N ASN A 81 -12.73 -10.85 20.50
CA ASN A 81 -13.65 -11.02 21.62
C ASN A 81 -15.11 -10.65 21.32
N SER A 82 -15.46 -10.25 20.09
CA SER A 82 -16.85 -10.05 19.70
C SER A 82 -17.51 -11.42 19.54
N GLY A 83 -17.98 -11.98 20.65
CA GLY A 83 -18.59 -13.31 20.74
C GLY A 83 -19.68 -13.53 19.71
N GLY A 84 -19.56 -14.62 18.97
CA GLY A 84 -20.61 -15.14 18.10
C GLY A 84 -20.24 -15.22 16.64
N GLY A 85 -19.83 -16.39 16.21
CA GLY A 85 -20.01 -17.00 14.88
C GLY A 85 -19.85 -16.13 13.64
N GLY A 86 -18.74 -16.25 12.91
CA GLY A 86 -18.71 -15.91 11.48
C GLY A 86 -18.79 -14.42 11.08
N GLY A 87 -18.66 -13.50 12.04
CA GLY A 87 -18.79 -12.07 11.82
C GLY A 87 -17.61 -11.42 11.07
N PRO A 88 -17.53 -10.11 11.02
CA PRO A 88 -16.74 -9.28 10.09
C PRO A 88 -15.22 -9.45 10.11
N ARG A 89 -14.67 -10.46 10.79
CA ARG A 89 -13.24 -10.77 10.85
C ARG A 89 -12.55 -10.77 9.48
N PHE A 90 -13.24 -11.26 8.45
CA PHE A 90 -12.70 -11.33 7.09
C PHE A 90 -12.57 -9.96 6.42
N MET A 91 -13.38 -8.98 6.79
CA MET A 91 -13.39 -7.69 6.12
C MET A 91 -12.28 -6.75 6.61
N PHE A 92 -11.75 -7.02 7.81
CA PHE A 92 -10.77 -6.14 8.43
C PHE A 92 -9.35 -6.71 8.40
N ARG A 93 -9.16 -7.97 8.02
CA ARG A 93 -7.82 -8.51 7.83
C ARG A 93 -7.30 -8.07 6.46
N MET A 94 -6.26 -7.26 6.43
CA MET A 94 -5.60 -6.93 5.18
C MET A 94 -5.00 -8.21 4.58
N PRO A 95 -5.26 -8.50 3.30
CA PRO A 95 -4.64 -9.65 2.67
C PRO A 95 -3.12 -9.47 2.65
N GLU A 96 -2.39 -10.54 2.91
CA GLU A 96 -0.93 -10.60 2.79
C GLU A 96 -0.56 -10.47 1.31
N THR A 97 -0.46 -9.25 0.83
CA THR A 97 -0.15 -8.97 -0.57
C THR A 97 1.35 -8.80 -0.72
N THR A 98 1.92 -9.47 -1.70
CA THR A 98 3.32 -9.30 -2.10
C THR A 98 3.35 -8.76 -3.52
N THR A 99 3.98 -7.61 -3.71
CA THR A 99 4.08 -6.92 -4.99
C THR A 99 5.55 -6.82 -5.41
N PHE A 100 5.92 -7.53 -6.45
CA PHE A 100 7.23 -7.45 -7.08
C PHE A 100 7.14 -6.57 -8.32
N THR A 101 8.09 -5.66 -8.48
CA THR A 101 8.22 -4.80 -9.65
C THR A 101 9.57 -5.00 -10.31
N ASP A 102 9.56 -5.39 -11.56
CA ASP A 102 10.72 -5.35 -12.44
C ASP A 102 10.86 -3.92 -12.98
N LEU A 103 11.90 -3.21 -12.55
CA LEU A 103 12.13 -1.81 -12.87
C LEU A 103 12.61 -1.62 -14.32
N ALA A 104 13.23 -2.64 -14.93
CA ALA A 104 13.71 -2.58 -16.30
C ALA A 104 12.57 -2.75 -17.30
N THR A 105 11.69 -3.72 -17.08
CA THR A 105 10.56 -4.02 -17.95
C THR A 105 9.29 -3.27 -17.58
N GLN A 106 9.27 -2.61 -16.41
CA GLN A 106 8.09 -1.94 -15.86
C GLN A 106 6.90 -2.90 -15.69
N MET A 107 7.19 -4.16 -15.40
CA MET A 107 6.18 -5.18 -15.12
C MET A 107 6.02 -5.36 -13.61
N GLN A 108 4.78 -5.50 -13.19
CA GLN A 108 4.41 -5.76 -11.81
C GLN A 108 3.77 -7.13 -11.67
N TYR A 109 4.17 -7.85 -10.62
CA TYR A 109 3.70 -9.19 -10.27
C TYR A 109 3.18 -9.13 -8.84
N GLU A 110 1.86 -9.16 -8.70
CA GLU A 110 1.22 -9.08 -7.38
C GLU A 110 0.66 -10.45 -7.00
N SER A 111 1.18 -11.03 -5.92
CA SER A 111 0.61 -12.23 -5.30
C SER A 111 -0.40 -11.81 -4.24
N ARG A 112 -1.65 -12.20 -4.44
CA ARG A 112 -2.76 -11.86 -3.54
C ARG A 112 -3.50 -13.11 -3.13
N PRO A 113 -3.23 -13.66 -1.93
CA PRO A 113 -4.06 -14.70 -1.35
C PRO A 113 -5.43 -14.12 -0.99
N MET A 114 -6.48 -14.82 -1.40
CA MET A 114 -7.85 -14.43 -1.12
C MET A 114 -8.73 -15.68 -1.04
N PHE A 115 -9.44 -15.82 0.09
CA PHE A 115 -10.15 -17.05 0.43
C PHE A 115 -9.18 -18.25 0.44
N GLU A 116 -9.48 -19.33 -0.29
CA GLU A 116 -8.64 -20.53 -0.39
C GLU A 116 -7.71 -20.51 -1.62
N LYS A 117 -7.69 -19.39 -2.38
CA LYS A 117 -6.92 -19.25 -3.61
C LYS A 117 -5.86 -18.17 -3.50
N THR A 118 -4.84 -18.32 -4.30
CA THR A 118 -3.86 -17.25 -4.55
C THR A 118 -3.99 -16.79 -5.98
N PHE A 119 -4.09 -15.48 -6.18
CA PHE A 119 -4.08 -14.86 -7.50
C PHE A 119 -2.71 -14.26 -7.77
N LEU A 120 -2.18 -14.48 -8.97
CA LEU A 120 -0.98 -13.84 -9.48
C LEU A 120 -1.38 -12.80 -10.53
N ILE A 121 -1.47 -11.56 -10.11
CA ILE A 121 -1.86 -10.45 -10.98
C ILE A 121 -0.61 -9.91 -11.66
N VAL A 122 -0.57 -9.99 -12.99
CA VAL A 122 0.57 -9.53 -13.80
C VAL A 122 0.11 -8.43 -14.74
N ASP A 123 0.69 -7.25 -14.58
CA ASP A 123 0.32 -6.09 -15.40
C ASP A 123 1.52 -5.16 -15.56
N SER A 124 1.47 -4.28 -16.54
CA SER A 124 2.45 -3.21 -16.69
C SER A 124 2.17 -2.06 -15.75
N LEU A 125 3.21 -1.48 -15.18
CA LEU A 125 3.10 -0.23 -14.45
C LEU A 125 2.69 0.88 -15.41
N LYS A 126 1.63 1.61 -15.04
CA LYS A 126 1.27 2.84 -15.75
C LYS A 126 2.03 3.99 -15.13
N PRO A 127 2.83 4.73 -15.91
CA PRO A 127 3.57 5.86 -15.39
C PRO A 127 2.60 6.92 -14.83
N LEU A 128 2.84 7.35 -13.60
CA LEU A 128 2.13 8.44 -12.98
C LEU A 128 2.75 9.77 -13.39
N LYS A 129 1.89 10.77 -13.62
CA LYS A 129 2.35 12.13 -13.94
C LYS A 129 2.50 12.92 -12.65
N TRP A 130 3.73 13.10 -12.19
CA TRP A 130 4.05 13.80 -10.97
C TRP A 130 4.23 15.31 -11.21
N LYS A 131 3.65 16.12 -10.34
CA LYS A 131 3.93 17.55 -10.20
C LYS A 131 4.84 17.73 -8.99
N ILE A 132 6.12 18.03 -9.23
CA ILE A 132 7.13 18.20 -8.18
C ILE A 132 7.05 19.62 -7.61
N SER A 133 7.19 19.75 -6.30
CA SER A 133 7.27 21.00 -5.54
C SER A 133 8.64 21.14 -4.88
N GLU A 134 9.00 22.37 -4.53
CA GLU A 134 10.23 22.67 -3.77
C GLU A 134 10.07 22.49 -2.25
N GLU A 135 8.88 22.14 -1.80
CA GLU A 135 8.64 21.83 -0.39
C GLU A 135 9.48 20.64 0.05
N THR A 136 10.09 20.75 1.24
CA THR A 136 10.93 19.69 1.82
C THR A 136 10.46 19.29 3.19
N LYS A 137 10.71 18.02 3.54
CA LYS A 137 10.39 17.41 4.83
C LYS A 137 11.41 16.32 5.13
N THR A 138 11.75 16.10 6.38
CA THR A 138 12.64 14.99 6.78
C THR A 138 11.84 13.78 7.21
N ILE A 139 12.08 12.62 6.59
CA ILE A 139 11.44 11.34 6.90
C ILE A 139 12.54 10.28 7.05
N ALA A 140 12.50 9.48 8.11
CA ALA A 140 13.50 8.45 8.40
C ALA A 140 14.95 8.93 8.22
N LYS A 141 15.24 10.18 8.62
CA LYS A 141 16.54 10.88 8.50
C LYS A 141 16.95 11.31 7.08
N HIS A 142 16.08 11.18 6.09
CA HIS A 142 16.31 11.61 4.71
C HIS A 142 15.52 12.88 4.40
N VAL A 143 16.15 13.80 3.68
CA VAL A 143 15.47 14.99 3.16
C VAL A 143 14.65 14.58 1.95
N CYS A 144 13.35 14.83 2.00
CA CYS A 144 12.40 14.48 0.96
C CYS A 144 11.81 15.73 0.32
N LYS A 145 11.58 15.66 -1.00
CA LYS A 145 10.79 16.64 -1.76
C LYS A 145 9.37 16.15 -1.95
N LYS A 146 8.44 17.08 -2.03
CA LYS A 146 7.02 16.79 -2.27
C LYS A 146 6.74 16.63 -3.74
N ALA A 147 5.89 15.66 -4.08
CA ALA A 147 5.28 15.57 -5.39
C ALA A 147 3.81 15.20 -5.26
N THR A 148 2.99 15.61 -6.22
CA THR A 148 1.55 15.35 -6.22
C THR A 148 1.10 14.77 -7.55
N THR A 149 0.07 13.95 -7.51
CA THR A 149 -0.62 13.44 -8.70
C THR A 149 -2.09 13.19 -8.36
N THR A 150 -2.91 12.95 -9.39
CA THR A 150 -4.31 12.54 -9.23
C THR A 150 -4.47 11.13 -9.79
N VAL A 151 -5.11 10.28 -9.03
CA VAL A 151 -5.43 8.90 -9.44
C VAL A 151 -6.94 8.68 -9.37
N THR A 152 -7.46 7.82 -10.25
CA THR A 152 -8.84 7.35 -10.12
C THR A 152 -8.84 6.19 -9.14
N ALA A 153 -9.27 6.44 -7.91
CA ALA A 153 -9.42 5.43 -6.87
C ALA A 153 -10.86 4.93 -6.80
N GLN A 154 -11.03 3.67 -6.43
CA GLN A 154 -12.35 3.15 -6.10
C GLN A 154 -12.66 3.51 -4.65
N ASN A 155 -13.62 4.40 -4.44
CA ASN A 155 -14.16 4.67 -3.11
C ASN A 155 -15.06 3.51 -2.69
N VAL A 156 -14.60 2.76 -1.70
CA VAL A 156 -15.41 1.77 -1.00
C VAL A 156 -16.04 2.48 0.20
N ARG A 157 -17.33 2.74 0.14
CA ARG A 157 -18.10 3.22 1.29
C ARG A 157 -18.88 2.06 1.89
N ILE A 158 -18.64 1.81 3.17
CA ILE A 158 -19.39 0.85 3.96
C ILE A 158 -20.41 1.64 4.78
N GLY A 159 -21.65 1.62 4.39
CA GLY A 159 -22.69 2.34 5.12
C GLY A 159 -24.08 2.16 4.55
N GLY A 160 -25.02 2.33 5.42
CA GLY A 160 -26.44 2.19 5.31
C GLY A 160 -26.96 1.51 6.57
N THR A 161 -28.14 1.88 7.04
CA THR A 161 -28.86 1.25 8.18
C THR A 161 -29.06 -0.28 8.05
N GLY A 162 -28.51 -0.88 7.00
CA GLY A 162 -28.35 -2.31 6.75
C GLY A 162 -26.93 -2.81 6.89
N GLY A 163 -26.08 -2.12 7.69
CA GLY A 163 -24.75 -2.60 8.05
C GLY A 163 -24.81 -4.04 8.46
N PHE A 164 -23.85 -4.84 8.00
CA PHE A 164 -23.66 -6.25 8.34
C PHE A 164 -24.52 -6.76 9.52
N ARG A 165 -25.84 -6.87 9.32
CA ARG A 165 -26.71 -7.60 10.23
C ARG A 165 -26.53 -9.09 9.96
N LEU A 166 -25.59 -9.69 10.64
CA LEU A 166 -25.62 -11.10 11.00
C LEU A 166 -26.65 -11.30 12.14
N GLY A 167 -27.89 -10.92 11.87
CA GLY A 167 -28.99 -11.03 12.83
C GLY A 167 -30.29 -11.22 12.04
N ARG A 168 -30.73 -12.42 12.01
CA ARG A 168 -31.99 -12.91 11.50
C ARG A 168 -33.16 -12.09 12.05
N ASN A 169 -33.69 -11.13 11.23
CA ASN A 169 -35.08 -10.73 11.33
C ASN A 169 -35.58 -10.25 9.96
N ASN A 170 -36.59 -10.95 9.47
CA ASN A 170 -37.06 -11.01 8.08
C ASN A 170 -37.99 -9.85 7.65
N ASN A 171 -37.88 -8.62 8.12
CA ASN A 171 -38.85 -7.60 7.73
C ASN A 171 -38.33 -6.17 7.47
N ASP A 172 -37.06 -5.95 7.22
CA ASP A 172 -36.61 -4.61 6.81
C ASP A 172 -35.87 -4.65 5.47
N THR A 173 -36.52 -4.09 4.45
CA THR A 173 -36.03 -3.92 3.06
C THR A 173 -34.98 -2.82 2.88
N ALA A 174 -34.16 -2.55 3.88
CA ALA A 174 -33.02 -1.66 3.74
C ALA A 174 -31.79 -2.47 3.29
N LYS A 175 -31.60 -2.59 1.97
CA LYS A 175 -30.41 -3.16 1.35
C LYS A 175 -29.20 -2.33 1.74
N GLY A 176 -28.37 -2.85 2.64
CA GLY A 176 -27.02 -2.33 2.87
C GLY A 176 -26.21 -2.45 1.59
N SER A 177 -26.00 -1.35 0.90
CA SER A 177 -25.32 -1.32 -0.38
C SER A 177 -23.89 -0.89 -0.15
N THR A 178 -22.92 -1.75 -0.48
CA THR A 178 -21.55 -1.31 -0.70
C THR A 178 -21.51 -0.60 -2.04
N VAL A 179 -21.45 0.71 -2.04
CA VAL A 179 -21.35 1.51 -3.26
C VAL A 179 -19.88 1.72 -3.58
N ILE A 180 -19.43 1.20 -4.71
CA ILE A 180 -18.09 1.42 -5.24
C ILE A 180 -18.23 2.43 -6.37
N THR A 181 -17.72 3.65 -6.17
CA THR A 181 -17.70 4.68 -7.20
C THR A 181 -16.28 5.10 -7.52
N PRO A 182 -15.91 5.23 -8.81
CA PRO A 182 -14.64 5.85 -9.18
C PRO A 182 -14.63 7.31 -8.69
N LYS A 183 -13.57 7.71 -8.03
CA LYS A 183 -13.34 9.09 -7.59
C LYS A 183 -11.93 9.49 -7.95
N GLU A 184 -11.77 10.67 -8.53
CA GLU A 184 -10.46 11.29 -8.64
C GLU A 184 -9.98 11.68 -7.24
N THR A 185 -8.81 11.19 -6.89
CA THR A 185 -8.25 11.33 -5.56
C THR A 185 -6.84 11.88 -5.68
N GLU A 186 -6.55 12.91 -4.93
CA GLU A 186 -5.22 13.47 -4.83
C GLU A 186 -4.32 12.52 -4.05
N VAL A 187 -3.10 12.35 -4.55
CA VAL A 187 -2.01 11.63 -3.90
C VAL A 187 -0.88 12.61 -3.69
N ILE A 188 -0.48 12.77 -2.44
CA ILE A 188 0.70 13.55 -2.05
C ILE A 188 1.78 12.56 -1.66
N VAL A 189 2.99 12.71 -2.22
CA VAL A 189 4.13 11.88 -1.86
C VAL A 189 5.33 12.71 -1.47
N TRP A 190 6.18 12.13 -0.64
CA TRP A 190 7.48 12.67 -0.27
C TRP A 190 8.55 11.66 -0.66
N TYR A 191 9.47 12.07 -1.52
CA TYR A 191 10.52 11.21 -2.05
C TYR A 191 11.90 11.78 -1.79
N THR A 192 12.89 10.91 -1.63
CA THR A 192 14.30 11.28 -1.43
C THR A 192 15.16 10.86 -2.61
N GLN A 193 16.14 11.69 -2.93
CA GLN A 193 17.17 11.40 -3.94
C GLN A 193 18.42 10.72 -3.33
N ASP A 194 18.45 10.53 -2.02
CA ASP A 194 19.52 9.75 -1.35
C ASP A 194 19.49 8.28 -1.78
N ILE A 195 18.34 7.82 -2.27
CA ILE A 195 18.12 6.48 -2.83
C ILE A 195 17.87 6.64 -4.33
N VAL A 196 18.76 6.08 -5.15
CA VAL A 196 18.73 6.26 -6.63
C VAL A 196 17.55 5.53 -7.27
N ALA A 197 17.17 4.39 -6.69
CA ALA A 197 16.11 3.56 -7.25
C ALA A 197 14.76 4.28 -7.23
N SER A 198 14.07 4.32 -8.38
CA SER A 198 12.71 4.85 -8.51
C SER A 198 11.69 3.85 -7.95
N VAL A 199 11.59 3.77 -6.63
CA VAL A 199 10.78 2.78 -5.91
C VAL A 199 9.87 3.46 -4.89
N GLY A 200 8.81 2.76 -4.50
CA GLY A 200 7.89 3.23 -3.47
C GLY A 200 6.90 2.14 -3.07
N PRO A 201 6.08 2.40 -2.05
CA PRO A 201 5.07 1.45 -1.59
C PRO A 201 3.97 1.25 -2.64
N ASP A 202 3.34 0.09 -2.64
CA ASP A 202 2.30 -0.33 -3.59
C ASP A 202 2.79 -0.22 -5.05
N ASN A 203 2.20 0.67 -5.84
CA ASN A 203 2.54 0.94 -7.24
C ASN A 203 3.00 2.39 -7.48
N TYR A 204 3.35 3.11 -6.42
CA TYR A 204 3.83 4.48 -6.54
C TYR A 204 5.32 4.48 -6.91
N THR A 205 5.61 4.86 -8.15
CA THR A 205 6.96 4.92 -8.73
C THR A 205 7.06 6.09 -9.70
N GLY A 206 8.20 6.23 -10.38
CA GLY A 206 8.38 7.22 -11.47
C GLY A 206 8.90 8.58 -11.01
N LEU A 207 9.33 8.70 -9.74
CA LEU A 207 10.09 9.85 -9.24
C LEU A 207 11.60 9.55 -9.26
N PRO A 208 12.45 10.57 -9.32
CA PRO A 208 13.91 10.37 -9.32
C PRO A 208 14.41 10.07 -7.90
N GLY A 209 14.06 8.89 -7.38
CA GLY A 209 14.40 8.43 -6.04
C GLY A 209 13.30 7.61 -5.38
N ALA A 210 13.48 7.27 -4.10
CA ALA A 210 12.54 6.47 -3.34
C ALA A 210 11.46 7.31 -2.66
N ILE A 211 10.21 6.86 -2.74
CA ILE A 211 9.08 7.47 -2.05
C ILE A 211 9.06 6.97 -0.61
N LEU A 212 9.22 7.89 0.34
CA LEU A 212 9.23 7.58 1.77
C LEU A 212 7.89 7.87 2.47
N GLU A 213 7.00 8.63 1.85
CA GLU A 213 5.64 8.80 2.35
C GLU A 213 4.66 8.95 1.20
N VAL A 214 3.49 8.36 1.38
CA VAL A 214 2.32 8.52 0.51
C VAL A 214 1.14 8.90 1.38
N ASP A 215 0.47 10.01 1.07
CA ASP A 215 -0.82 10.40 1.63
C ASP A 215 -1.87 10.32 0.52
N LEU A 216 -2.81 9.42 0.68
CA LEU A 216 -3.93 9.23 -0.22
C LEU A 216 -5.21 9.79 0.42
N ASP A 217 -5.92 10.62 -0.31
CA ASP A 217 -7.20 11.21 0.10
C ASP A 217 -7.12 11.98 1.43
N ASN A 218 -6.07 12.82 1.54
CA ASN A 218 -5.87 13.73 2.68
C ASN A 218 -5.99 13.01 4.04
N GLY A 219 -5.12 12.05 4.26
CA GLY A 219 -5.04 11.29 5.51
C GLY A 219 -6.02 10.10 5.63
N ALA A 220 -6.68 9.70 4.53
CA ALA A 220 -7.49 8.48 4.56
C ALA A 220 -6.63 7.22 4.60
N ASN A 221 -5.48 7.25 3.91
CA ASN A 221 -4.49 6.18 3.94
C ASN A 221 -3.11 6.82 3.82
N ILE A 222 -2.34 6.76 4.89
CA ILE A 222 -0.97 7.28 4.93
C ILE A 222 -0.02 6.09 5.06
N ILE A 223 1.03 6.08 4.24
CA ILE A 223 2.11 5.11 4.31
C ILE A 223 3.39 5.91 4.53
N THR A 224 4.06 5.73 5.67
CA THR A 224 5.25 6.51 6.03
C THR A 224 6.41 5.58 6.35
N ALA A 225 7.59 5.85 5.77
CA ALA A 225 8.82 5.13 6.10
C ALA A 225 9.25 5.42 7.55
N THR A 226 9.46 4.37 8.31
CA THR A 226 9.95 4.40 9.69
C THR A 226 11.44 4.09 9.76
N GLU A 227 11.94 3.24 8.86
CA GLU A 227 13.35 2.86 8.79
C GLU A 227 13.81 2.73 7.35
N VAL A 228 15.06 3.14 7.08
CA VAL A 228 15.77 2.92 5.82
C VAL A 228 17.11 2.27 6.15
N SER A 229 17.40 1.14 5.50
CA SER A 229 18.62 0.34 5.74
C SER A 229 19.21 -0.15 4.43
N SER A 230 20.53 -0.11 4.31
CA SER A 230 21.26 -0.74 3.20
C SER A 230 21.38 -2.27 3.36
N LYS A 231 21.03 -2.80 4.55
CA LYS A 231 21.14 -4.22 4.86
C LYS A 231 19.79 -4.90 4.68
N TYR A 232 19.75 -5.91 3.83
CA TYR A 232 18.58 -6.77 3.65
C TYR A 232 19.02 -8.16 3.16
N ALA A 233 18.15 -9.15 3.29
CA ALA A 233 18.40 -10.48 2.79
C ALA A 233 18.13 -10.55 1.27
N LYS A 234 19.19 -10.49 0.44
CA LYS A 234 19.06 -10.46 -1.04
C LYS A 234 18.25 -11.63 -1.59
N LYS A 235 18.28 -12.79 -0.93
CA LYS A 235 17.50 -13.98 -1.28
C LYS A 235 15.98 -13.77 -1.17
N ASP A 236 15.53 -12.75 -0.44
CA ASP A 236 14.11 -12.47 -0.22
C ASP A 236 13.53 -11.59 -1.33
N LEU A 237 14.37 -10.92 -2.13
CA LEU A 237 13.94 -10.13 -3.28
C LEU A 237 13.67 -11.07 -4.48
N VAL A 238 12.56 -11.80 -4.42
CA VAL A 238 12.18 -12.84 -5.39
C VAL A 238 10.79 -12.56 -5.96
N GLN A 239 10.69 -12.67 -7.27
CA GLN A 239 9.42 -12.55 -7.97
C GLN A 239 8.45 -13.69 -7.57
N PRO A 240 7.21 -13.40 -7.16
CA PRO A 240 6.20 -14.41 -6.92
C PRO A 240 5.80 -15.11 -8.23
N THR A 241 5.66 -16.43 -8.16
CA THR A 241 5.31 -17.27 -9.33
C THR A 241 4.06 -18.11 -9.10
N LYS A 242 3.60 -18.23 -7.84
CA LYS A 242 2.47 -19.08 -7.47
C LYS A 242 1.16 -18.32 -7.55
N GLY A 243 0.12 -19.00 -8.03
CA GLY A 243 -1.24 -18.49 -8.08
C GLY A 243 -1.86 -18.56 -9.48
N GLU A 244 -3.17 -18.32 -9.54
CA GLU A 244 -3.92 -18.20 -10.80
C GLU A 244 -3.52 -16.90 -11.51
N ARG A 245 -2.85 -17.04 -12.66
CA ARG A 245 -2.30 -15.88 -13.38
C ARG A 245 -3.39 -15.15 -14.15
N MET A 246 -3.48 -13.85 -13.94
CA MET A 246 -4.41 -12.96 -14.65
C MET A 246 -3.88 -11.54 -14.69
N ASN A 247 -4.47 -10.69 -15.53
CA ASN A 247 -4.19 -9.26 -15.51
C ASN A 247 -5.13 -8.53 -14.53
N LYS A 248 -4.88 -7.25 -14.27
CA LYS A 248 -5.63 -6.45 -13.31
C LYS A 248 -7.12 -6.31 -13.67
N ALA A 249 -7.46 -6.22 -14.96
CA ALA A 249 -8.84 -6.14 -15.41
C ALA A 249 -9.59 -7.46 -15.15
N GLN A 250 -8.98 -8.59 -15.50
CA GLN A 250 -9.54 -9.92 -15.22
C GLN A 250 -9.75 -10.15 -13.72
N PHE A 251 -8.79 -9.69 -12.90
CA PHE A 251 -8.93 -9.78 -11.44
C PHE A 251 -10.12 -8.94 -10.95
N GLN A 252 -10.27 -7.71 -11.44
CA GLN A 252 -11.41 -6.85 -11.08
C GLN A 252 -12.76 -7.47 -11.46
N ASP A 253 -12.85 -8.05 -12.67
CA ASP A 253 -14.06 -8.74 -13.12
C ASP A 253 -14.37 -9.97 -12.27
N THR A 254 -13.35 -10.75 -11.90
CA THR A 254 -13.48 -11.90 -11.02
C THR A 254 -14.00 -11.48 -9.66
N MET A 255 -13.45 -10.41 -9.09
CA MET A 255 -13.87 -9.87 -7.79
C MET A 255 -15.30 -9.33 -7.84
N LYS A 256 -15.68 -8.65 -8.92
CA LYS A 256 -17.05 -8.16 -9.11
C LYS A 256 -18.05 -9.31 -9.14
N LYS A 257 -17.79 -10.36 -9.93
CA LYS A 257 -18.64 -11.56 -9.98
C LYS A 257 -18.75 -12.23 -8.61
N LEU A 258 -17.63 -12.37 -7.91
CA LEU A 258 -17.61 -12.97 -6.58
C LEU A 258 -18.47 -12.18 -5.57
N MET A 259 -18.41 -10.85 -5.60
CA MET A 259 -19.23 -9.98 -4.75
C MET A 259 -20.73 -10.09 -5.11
N GLU A 260 -21.06 -10.14 -6.40
CA GLU A 260 -22.43 -10.33 -6.87
C GLU A 260 -23.00 -11.68 -6.42
N ASP A 261 -22.21 -12.75 -6.49
CA ASP A 261 -22.63 -14.10 -6.08
C ASP A 261 -22.81 -14.19 -4.55
N MET A 262 -21.96 -13.54 -3.78
CA MET A 262 -22.11 -13.42 -2.33
C MET A 262 -23.39 -12.65 -1.95
N GLN A 263 -23.76 -11.61 -2.70
CA GLN A 263 -25.01 -10.88 -2.49
C GLN A 263 -26.24 -11.70 -2.85
N LYS A 264 -26.20 -12.52 -3.91
CA LYS A 264 -27.31 -13.38 -4.35
C LYS A 264 -27.48 -14.62 -3.47
N GLY A 265 -26.37 -15.15 -2.93
CA GLY A 265 -26.35 -16.40 -2.17
C GLY A 265 -26.70 -16.27 -0.67
N GLY A 266 -27.07 -15.09 -0.18
CA GLY A 266 -27.58 -14.90 1.19
C GLY A 266 -26.58 -15.23 2.31
N GLY A 267 -25.26 -15.20 2.06
CA GLY A 267 -24.25 -15.41 3.09
C GLY A 267 -23.31 -16.59 2.81
N MET A 268 -22.18 -16.58 3.49
CA MET A 268 -21.00 -17.42 3.34
C MET A 268 -21.21 -18.94 3.50
N GLY A 269 -22.43 -19.41 3.75
CA GLY A 269 -22.75 -20.81 4.05
C GLY A 269 -23.04 -21.71 2.84
N GLY A 270 -23.06 -21.20 1.62
CA GLY A 270 -23.51 -21.93 0.43
C GLY A 270 -22.53 -22.07 -0.72
N MET A 271 -21.26 -21.69 -0.56
CA MET A 271 -20.30 -21.62 -1.66
C MET A 271 -19.78 -23.01 -2.06
N ARG A 272 -20.58 -23.76 -2.82
CA ARG A 272 -20.08 -24.84 -3.67
C ARG A 272 -19.62 -24.23 -4.99
N ILE A 273 -18.32 -23.99 -5.12
CA ILE A 273 -17.73 -23.56 -6.42
C ILE A 273 -17.90 -24.75 -7.40
N ARG A 274 -18.83 -24.58 -8.31
CA ARG A 274 -19.01 -25.54 -9.42
C ARG A 274 -17.87 -25.29 -10.43
N MET A 275 -16.83 -26.11 -10.35
CA MET A 275 -15.78 -26.15 -11.37
C MET A 275 -16.41 -26.62 -12.68
N GLY A 276 -16.50 -25.75 -13.68
CA GLY A 276 -16.68 -26.14 -15.06
C GLY A 276 -15.37 -26.71 -15.58
N ASN A 277 -15.32 -28.04 -15.75
CA ASN A 277 -14.35 -28.69 -16.61
C ASN A 277 -14.72 -28.30 -18.06
N ASN A 278 -13.81 -27.66 -18.74
CA ASN A 278 -13.56 -27.80 -20.18
C ASN A 278 -12.10 -27.60 -20.45
#